data_2af77c4c0c52493123c8feaa3994a770
#
_entry.id   2af77c4c0c52493123c8feaa3994a770
#
_cell.length_a   1.000
_cell.length_b   1.000
_cell.length_c   1.000
_cell.angle_alpha   90.00
_cell.angle_beta   90.00
_cell.angle_gamma   90.00
#
_symmetry.space_group_name_H-M   'P 1'
#
loop_
_entity.id
_entity.type
_entity.pdbx_description
1 polymer ?
#
loop_
_entity_poly.entity_id
_entity_poly.type
_entity_poly.pdbx_seq_one_letter_code
_entity_poly.pdbx_strand_id
1 'polypeptide(L)'
;MKTPSDITVVGLGYVGLPLALAFADQIPTVGFDNDSLRIEQLLEGVDRNREVASEVITASSLTLTSNENSVTNSDFIIVTVPTPVTEDFRPDLTLLESASAMIGRRLRDRSGDRPAPIVVFESTTYPGCTEDFCGPIIERESGLKSGEGFILAYSPERTNFGDVEHTLGTVVKVVSAQTDEAAGIVGSVYRRIAKAGVHTAPDIKTAEASKVIENVQRDLNIALFNETAMIFDRMGIDSSDVFDAAGTKWNFHQYQPGLVGGHCIPVDPYYLTYAAKQVGYQANVILAGRSVNENMVDRIDLKIQELVRSAGNSPDETDVLILGQTFKSDVADFRNSKAMNLTSAMSESFRSVATFDPFAGADDGNQDPFDCAAKFDVVVLAVGHAQFTKSISKVVDLVVAGGILVDLTGRVDRSRTADSDLLFWKL
;
A
#
# COMPACT_ATOMS: atom_id res chain seq x y z
N MET A 1 -16.57 7.63 30.79
CA MET A 1 -15.08 7.45 30.77
C MET A 1 -14.38 8.82 30.71
N LYS A 2 -13.10 8.92 31.14
CA LYS A 2 -12.33 10.18 31.05
C LYS A 2 -11.57 10.26 29.74
N THR A 3 -11.29 11.48 29.28
CA THR A 3 -10.36 11.70 28.15
C THR A 3 -8.99 11.11 28.52
N PRO A 4 -8.34 10.34 27.62
CA PRO A 4 -7.02 9.77 27.88
C PRO A 4 -5.98 10.84 28.20
N SER A 5 -5.11 10.56 29.18
CA SER A 5 -4.02 11.45 29.58
C SER A 5 -2.74 11.20 28.77
N ASP A 6 -2.60 10.03 28.20
CA ASP A 6 -1.44 9.57 27.44
C ASP A 6 -1.85 8.60 26.34
N ILE A 7 -0.97 8.46 25.35
CA ILE A 7 -1.12 7.55 24.21
C ILE A 7 0.14 6.70 24.09
N THR A 8 -0.03 5.41 23.78
CA THR A 8 1.07 4.56 23.30
C THR A 8 0.73 4.03 21.92
N VAL A 9 1.60 4.29 20.94
CA VAL A 9 1.52 3.72 19.59
C VAL A 9 2.43 2.51 19.49
N VAL A 10 1.87 1.35 19.16
CA VAL A 10 2.55 0.06 19.08
C VAL A 10 2.82 -0.27 17.61
N GLY A 11 4.10 -0.31 17.24
CA GLY A 11 4.58 -0.43 15.87
C GLY A 11 4.86 0.94 15.23
N LEU A 12 6.14 1.20 14.90
CA LEU A 12 6.58 2.48 14.34
C LEU A 12 7.01 2.32 12.88
N GLY A 13 6.13 1.66 12.11
CA GLY A 13 6.26 1.52 10.66
C GLY A 13 5.78 2.76 9.90
N TYR A 14 5.32 2.54 8.66
CA TYR A 14 4.79 3.59 7.76
C TYR A 14 3.56 4.32 8.31
N VAL A 15 2.73 3.63 9.08
CA VAL A 15 1.52 4.20 9.70
C VAL A 15 1.84 4.76 11.08
N GLY A 16 2.49 3.96 11.92
CA GLY A 16 2.62 4.27 13.34
C GLY A 16 3.55 5.43 13.64
N LEU A 17 4.65 5.60 12.91
CA LEU A 17 5.57 6.72 13.17
C LEU A 17 4.92 8.09 12.87
N PRO A 18 4.34 8.34 11.68
CA PRO A 18 3.66 9.60 11.41
C PRO A 18 2.50 9.88 12.37
N LEU A 19 1.74 8.84 12.73
CA LEU A 19 0.64 8.93 13.67
C LEU A 19 1.12 9.31 15.08
N ALA A 20 2.18 8.64 15.58
CA ALA A 20 2.75 8.91 16.90
C ALA A 20 3.29 10.35 16.99
N LEU A 21 3.97 10.82 15.95
CA LEU A 21 4.46 12.20 15.86
C LEU A 21 3.31 13.21 15.88
N ALA A 22 2.25 12.97 15.09
CA ALA A 22 1.09 13.85 15.08
C ALA A 22 0.38 13.94 16.43
N PHE A 23 0.31 12.84 17.19
CA PHE A 23 -0.24 12.84 18.53
C PHE A 23 0.70 13.50 19.56
N ALA A 24 2.02 13.31 19.44
CA ALA A 24 2.98 13.87 20.38
C ALA A 24 2.89 15.39 20.49
N ASP A 25 2.47 16.08 19.44
CA ASP A 25 2.22 17.53 19.44
C ASP A 25 0.98 17.93 20.27
N GLN A 26 0.12 16.98 20.64
CA GLN A 26 -1.19 17.25 21.24
C GLN A 26 -1.40 16.58 22.61
N ILE A 27 -0.81 15.42 22.83
CA ILE A 27 -0.97 14.58 24.03
C ILE A 27 0.38 13.90 24.30
N PRO A 28 0.78 13.70 25.57
CA PRO A 28 1.93 12.87 25.89
C PRO A 28 1.86 11.51 25.18
N THR A 29 2.81 11.24 24.29
CA THR A 29 2.79 10.08 23.43
C THR A 29 4.09 9.29 23.53
N VAL A 30 3.95 7.97 23.62
CA VAL A 30 5.04 7.01 23.55
C VAL A 30 4.91 6.22 22.24
N GLY A 31 5.98 6.17 21.47
CA GLY A 31 6.14 5.26 20.35
C GLY A 31 6.91 4.02 20.78
N PHE A 32 6.27 2.88 20.73
CA PHE A 32 6.86 1.58 21.03
C PHE A 32 7.06 0.75 19.76
N ASP A 33 8.26 0.20 19.60
CA ASP A 33 8.55 -0.82 18.60
C ASP A 33 9.43 -1.91 19.21
N ASN A 34 9.17 -3.17 18.89
CA ASN A 34 9.96 -4.30 19.38
C ASN A 34 11.32 -4.44 18.65
N ASP A 35 11.51 -3.76 17.53
CA ASP A 35 12.80 -3.65 16.83
C ASP A 35 13.66 -2.57 17.48
N SER A 36 14.60 -2.98 18.32
CA SER A 36 15.52 -2.05 19.02
C SER A 36 16.36 -1.22 18.04
N LEU A 37 16.75 -1.80 16.89
CA LEU A 37 17.49 -1.09 15.85
C LEU A 37 16.61 0.02 15.23
N ARG A 38 15.31 -0.23 15.04
CA ARG A 38 14.36 0.81 14.62
C ARG A 38 14.33 1.98 15.61
N ILE A 39 14.27 1.69 16.88
CA ILE A 39 14.28 2.72 17.94
C ILE A 39 15.59 3.51 17.94
N GLU A 40 16.74 2.84 17.85
CA GLU A 40 18.05 3.49 17.78
C GLU A 40 18.13 4.44 16.57
N GLN A 41 17.74 4.00 15.38
CA GLN A 41 17.69 4.83 14.16
C GLN A 41 16.79 6.06 14.35
N LEU A 42 15.60 5.88 14.91
CA LEU A 42 14.68 7.00 15.15
C LEU A 42 15.20 7.99 16.18
N LEU A 43 15.91 7.55 17.21
CA LEU A 43 16.57 8.42 18.19
C LEU A 43 17.71 9.26 17.55
N GLU A 44 18.33 8.74 16.49
CA GLU A 44 19.31 9.46 15.68
C GLU A 44 18.63 10.34 14.57
N GLY A 45 17.30 10.36 14.52
CA GLY A 45 16.54 11.10 13.51
C GLY A 45 16.48 10.41 12.16
N VAL A 46 16.80 9.11 12.08
CA VAL A 46 16.81 8.35 10.81
C VAL A 46 15.54 7.52 10.67
N ASP A 47 14.71 7.85 9.70
CA ASP A 47 13.60 7.01 9.27
C ASP A 47 14.01 6.13 8.08
N ARG A 48 14.25 4.83 8.33
CA ARG A 48 14.59 3.87 7.26
C ARG A 48 13.51 3.74 6.19
N ASN A 49 12.26 4.09 6.51
CA ASN A 49 11.15 4.09 5.56
C ASN A 49 11.09 5.37 4.70
N ARG A 50 11.87 6.41 5.05
CA ARG A 50 11.92 7.70 4.35
C ARG A 50 10.59 8.44 4.25
N GLU A 51 9.66 8.17 5.18
CA GLU A 51 8.33 8.83 5.25
C GLU A 51 8.39 10.15 6.02
N VAL A 52 9.30 10.24 7.00
CA VAL A 52 9.42 11.40 7.89
C VAL A 52 10.82 11.98 7.82
N ALA A 53 10.90 13.28 7.64
CA ALA A 53 12.17 14.00 7.64
C ALA A 53 12.82 14.01 9.03
N SER A 54 14.16 13.98 9.07
CA SER A 54 14.96 13.93 10.30
C SER A 54 14.62 15.06 11.28
N GLU A 55 14.40 16.24 10.76
CA GLU A 55 14.08 17.43 11.52
C GLU A 55 12.75 17.30 12.27
N VAL A 56 11.77 16.62 11.69
CA VAL A 56 10.45 16.38 12.30
C VAL A 56 10.58 15.40 13.47
N ILE A 57 11.37 14.33 13.29
CA ILE A 57 11.58 13.32 14.33
C ILE A 57 12.32 13.93 15.51
N THR A 58 13.43 14.63 15.26
CA THR A 58 14.31 15.19 16.30
C THR A 58 13.70 16.37 17.04
N ALA A 59 12.80 17.12 16.42
CA ALA A 59 12.08 18.23 17.05
C ALA A 59 10.85 17.79 17.86
N SER A 60 10.41 16.53 17.72
CA SER A 60 9.19 16.03 18.36
C SER A 60 9.37 15.76 19.86
N SER A 61 8.28 15.90 20.61
CA SER A 61 8.18 15.46 22.00
C SER A 61 7.86 13.96 22.16
N LEU A 62 7.86 13.18 21.07
CA LEU A 62 7.60 11.75 21.07
C LEU A 62 8.66 10.98 21.87
N THR A 63 8.22 10.21 22.86
CA THR A 63 9.12 9.30 23.60
C THR A 63 9.24 8.00 22.84
N LEU A 64 10.44 7.62 22.40
CA LEU A 64 10.71 6.40 21.64
C LEU A 64 11.28 5.31 22.54
N THR A 65 10.77 4.08 22.47
CA THR A 65 11.24 2.98 23.32
C THR A 65 10.94 1.60 22.73
N SER A 66 11.82 0.63 23.02
CA SER A 66 11.58 -0.81 22.81
C SER A 66 11.16 -1.54 24.08
N ASN A 67 10.90 -0.82 25.18
CA ASN A 67 10.49 -1.41 26.46
C ASN A 67 8.95 -1.56 26.52
N GLU A 68 8.46 -2.81 26.53
CA GLU A 68 7.03 -3.15 26.61
C GLU A 68 6.32 -2.55 27.84
N ASN A 69 7.05 -2.25 28.92
CA ASN A 69 6.46 -1.66 30.13
C ASN A 69 5.83 -0.29 29.87
N SER A 70 6.19 0.39 28.78
CA SER A 70 5.55 1.64 28.37
C SER A 70 4.05 1.50 28.13
N VAL A 71 3.59 0.30 27.75
CA VAL A 71 2.17 0.01 27.50
C VAL A 71 1.37 -0.17 28.80
N THR A 72 2.01 -0.61 29.91
CA THR A 72 1.33 -1.06 31.13
C THR A 72 0.31 -0.05 31.69
N ASN A 73 0.67 1.21 31.70
CA ASN A 73 -0.19 2.26 32.27
C ASN A 73 -0.75 3.24 31.23
N SER A 74 -0.66 2.92 29.93
CA SER A 74 -1.24 3.77 28.89
C SER A 74 -2.77 3.77 28.91
N ASP A 75 -3.38 4.94 28.83
CA ASP A 75 -4.85 5.07 28.79
C ASP A 75 -5.42 4.81 27.41
N PHE A 76 -4.59 5.01 26.36
CA PHE A 76 -4.99 4.85 24.97
C PHE A 76 -3.86 4.18 24.19
N ILE A 77 -4.11 2.98 23.73
CA ILE A 77 -3.11 2.15 23.04
C ILE A 77 -3.54 2.01 21.59
N ILE A 78 -2.67 2.38 20.64
CA ILE A 78 -2.95 2.29 19.20
C ILE A 78 -2.03 1.23 18.61
N VAL A 79 -2.59 0.25 17.90
CA VAL A 79 -1.85 -0.86 17.28
C VAL A 79 -1.78 -0.63 15.77
N THR A 80 -0.56 -0.52 15.25
CA THR A 80 -0.27 -0.22 13.84
C THR A 80 0.71 -1.22 13.22
N VAL A 81 0.71 -2.46 13.73
CA VAL A 81 1.58 -3.52 13.20
C VAL A 81 1.16 -3.94 11.80
N PRO A 82 2.11 -4.37 10.93
CA PRO A 82 1.78 -4.87 9.60
C PRO A 82 0.91 -6.12 9.64
N THR A 83 0.06 -6.24 8.63
CA THR A 83 -0.82 -7.39 8.42
C THR A 83 -0.71 -7.84 6.96
N PRO A 84 0.34 -8.58 6.58
CA PRO A 84 0.52 -9.11 5.24
C PRO A 84 -0.41 -10.29 4.96
N VAL A 85 -0.33 -10.85 3.77
CA VAL A 85 -0.91 -12.15 3.42
C VAL A 85 0.18 -13.21 3.28
N THR A 86 -0.16 -14.44 3.56
CA THR A 86 0.68 -15.62 3.32
C THR A 86 0.78 -15.94 1.82
N GLU A 87 1.66 -16.87 1.42
CA GLU A 87 1.79 -17.31 0.02
C GLU A 87 0.50 -17.90 -0.56
N ASP A 88 -0.38 -18.47 0.29
CA ASP A 88 -1.70 -18.98 -0.09
C ASP A 88 -2.82 -17.93 0.03
N PHE A 89 -2.43 -16.64 0.05
CA PHE A 89 -3.33 -15.49 0.08
C PHE A 89 -4.30 -15.45 1.26
N ARG A 90 -3.86 -15.89 2.45
CA ARG A 90 -4.60 -15.74 3.70
C ARG A 90 -4.03 -14.61 4.53
N PRO A 91 -4.85 -13.94 5.36
CA PRO A 91 -4.34 -12.99 6.34
C PRO A 91 -3.26 -13.62 7.23
N ASP A 92 -2.07 -13.03 7.27
CA ASP A 92 -1.06 -13.36 8.26
C ASP A 92 -1.25 -12.46 9.49
N LEU A 93 -1.82 -13.04 10.53
CA LEU A 93 -2.14 -12.35 11.77
C LEU A 93 -1.05 -12.49 12.84
N THR A 94 0.09 -13.09 12.53
CA THR A 94 1.16 -13.40 13.50
C THR A 94 1.62 -12.17 14.29
N LEU A 95 1.84 -11.05 13.61
CA LEU A 95 2.25 -9.80 14.27
C LEU A 95 1.12 -9.20 15.11
N LEU A 96 -0.11 -9.32 14.64
CA LEU A 96 -1.29 -8.84 15.36
C LEU A 96 -1.56 -9.68 16.61
N GLU A 97 -1.39 -11.00 16.52
CA GLU A 97 -1.44 -11.92 17.65
C GLU A 97 -0.37 -11.57 18.70
N SER A 98 0.88 -11.37 18.25
CA SER A 98 1.98 -11.02 19.14
C SER A 98 1.76 -9.70 19.85
N ALA A 99 1.29 -8.66 19.14
CA ALA A 99 0.98 -7.36 19.71
C ALA A 99 -0.17 -7.46 20.73
N SER A 100 -1.24 -8.18 20.38
CA SER A 100 -2.39 -8.41 21.29
C SER A 100 -1.99 -9.17 22.54
N ALA A 101 -1.14 -10.20 22.43
CA ALA A 101 -0.63 -10.95 23.55
C ALA A 101 0.29 -10.09 24.45
N MET A 102 1.16 -9.27 23.86
CA MET A 102 2.01 -8.33 24.60
C MET A 102 1.15 -7.33 25.36
N ILE A 103 0.16 -6.72 24.72
CA ILE A 103 -0.77 -5.78 25.38
C ILE A 103 -1.48 -6.47 26.53
N GLY A 104 -2.01 -7.68 26.32
CA GLY A 104 -2.68 -8.46 27.40
C GLY A 104 -1.77 -8.68 28.62
N ARG A 105 -0.51 -9.11 28.39
CA ARG A 105 0.45 -9.28 29.49
C ARG A 105 0.72 -7.98 30.24
N ARG A 106 0.84 -6.85 29.53
CA ARG A 106 1.07 -5.54 30.16
C ARG A 106 -0.15 -5.03 30.90
N LEU A 107 -1.36 -5.25 30.39
CA LEU A 107 -2.60 -4.89 31.10
C LEU A 107 -2.83 -5.68 32.38
N ARG A 108 -2.32 -6.91 32.49
CA ARG A 108 -2.33 -7.68 33.75
C ARG A 108 -1.64 -6.94 34.91
N ASP A 109 -0.54 -6.23 34.58
CA ASP A 109 0.30 -5.52 35.53
C ASP A 109 -0.17 -4.06 35.74
N ARG A 110 -1.28 -3.66 35.11
CA ARG A 110 -1.82 -2.29 35.20
C ARG A 110 -2.32 -1.97 36.61
N SER A 111 -2.07 -0.77 37.07
CA SER A 111 -2.56 -0.28 38.37
C SER A 111 -4.12 -0.26 38.37
N GLY A 112 -4.70 -0.87 39.41
CA GLY A 112 -6.16 -1.05 39.52
C GLY A 112 -6.96 0.22 39.80
N ASP A 113 -6.29 1.35 40.07
CA ASP A 113 -6.91 2.66 40.27
C ASP A 113 -7.06 3.48 39.00
N ARG A 114 -6.50 2.98 37.89
CA ARG A 114 -6.64 3.60 36.56
C ARG A 114 -7.90 3.12 35.84
N PRO A 115 -8.52 3.98 35.01
CA PRO A 115 -9.67 3.57 34.19
C PRO A 115 -9.29 2.48 33.18
N ALA A 116 -10.26 1.72 32.71
CA ALA A 116 -10.07 0.76 31.62
C ALA A 116 -9.48 1.46 30.40
N PRO A 117 -8.35 0.97 29.84
CA PRO A 117 -7.72 1.58 28.66
C PRO A 117 -8.54 1.28 27.42
N ILE A 118 -8.43 2.17 26.43
CA ILE A 118 -8.96 1.92 25.09
C ILE A 118 -7.82 1.38 24.22
N VAL A 119 -8.04 0.21 23.61
CA VAL A 119 -7.10 -0.41 22.66
C VAL A 119 -7.69 -0.25 21.26
N VAL A 120 -7.08 0.60 20.45
CA VAL A 120 -7.48 0.91 19.08
C VAL A 120 -6.60 0.15 18.12
N PHE A 121 -7.19 -0.64 17.23
CA PHE A 121 -6.47 -1.26 16.13
C PHE A 121 -6.58 -0.37 14.88
N GLU A 122 -5.44 -0.04 14.26
CA GLU A 122 -5.37 0.64 12.95
C GLU A 122 -4.85 -0.29 11.85
N SER A 123 -4.26 -1.42 12.23
CA SER A 123 -3.84 -2.44 11.27
C SER A 123 -5.00 -2.88 10.39
N THR A 124 -4.75 -3.07 9.09
CA THR A 124 -5.78 -3.59 8.19
C THR A 124 -6.20 -5.00 8.60
N THR A 125 -7.50 -5.21 8.78
CA THR A 125 -8.09 -6.48 9.24
C THR A 125 -9.35 -6.83 8.44
N TYR A 126 -9.78 -8.08 8.54
CA TYR A 126 -11.11 -8.49 8.07
C TYR A 126 -12.19 -8.12 9.09
N PRO A 127 -13.44 -7.90 8.66
CA PRO A 127 -14.54 -7.58 9.56
C PRO A 127 -14.74 -8.62 10.66
N GLY A 128 -14.63 -8.20 11.92
CA GLY A 128 -14.70 -9.02 13.12
C GLY A 128 -13.34 -9.38 13.72
N CYS A 129 -12.22 -9.12 13.06
CA CYS A 129 -10.90 -9.50 13.54
C CYS A 129 -10.57 -8.88 14.91
N THR A 130 -10.85 -7.59 15.10
CA THR A 130 -10.58 -6.90 16.37
C THR A 130 -11.30 -7.55 17.54
N GLU A 131 -12.57 -7.90 17.38
CA GLU A 131 -13.40 -8.44 18.46
C GLU A 131 -13.28 -9.96 18.59
N ASP A 132 -13.24 -10.69 17.45
CA ASP A 132 -13.32 -12.15 17.45
C ASP A 132 -11.93 -12.83 17.51
N PHE A 133 -10.84 -12.09 17.20
CA PHE A 133 -9.47 -12.59 17.25
C PHE A 133 -8.61 -11.86 18.28
N CYS A 134 -8.44 -10.55 18.17
CA CYS A 134 -7.55 -9.77 19.04
C CYS A 134 -8.07 -9.68 20.48
N GLY A 135 -9.36 -9.44 20.67
CA GLY A 135 -10.01 -9.34 21.98
C GLY A 135 -9.80 -10.58 22.86
N PRO A 136 -10.13 -11.80 22.39
CA PRO A 136 -9.89 -13.03 23.14
C PRO A 136 -8.43 -13.27 23.53
N ILE A 137 -7.47 -12.84 22.72
CA ILE A 137 -6.04 -12.94 23.05
C ILE A 137 -5.70 -12.01 24.22
N ILE A 138 -6.16 -10.75 24.15
CA ILE A 138 -5.95 -9.78 25.24
C ILE A 138 -6.62 -10.27 26.52
N GLU A 139 -7.84 -10.81 26.47
CA GLU A 139 -8.53 -11.39 27.63
C GLU A 139 -7.74 -12.53 28.25
N ARG A 140 -7.29 -13.48 27.42
CA ARG A 140 -6.52 -14.65 27.88
C ARG A 140 -5.23 -14.24 28.60
N GLU A 141 -4.50 -13.29 28.03
CA GLU A 141 -3.20 -12.87 28.54
C GLU A 141 -3.31 -11.93 29.74
N SER A 142 -4.35 -11.10 29.83
CA SER A 142 -4.53 -10.13 30.91
C SER A 142 -5.33 -10.70 32.08
N GLY A 143 -6.24 -11.63 31.84
CA GLY A 143 -7.26 -12.05 32.79
C GLY A 143 -8.41 -11.05 32.94
N LEU A 144 -8.42 -9.98 32.16
CA LEU A 144 -9.46 -8.96 32.13
C LEU A 144 -10.56 -9.33 31.12
N LYS A 145 -11.72 -8.67 31.22
CA LYS A 145 -12.83 -8.83 30.29
C LYS A 145 -12.90 -7.63 29.35
N SER A 146 -13.05 -7.90 28.06
CA SER A 146 -13.35 -6.90 27.05
C SER A 146 -14.68 -6.21 27.35
N GLY A 147 -14.73 -4.90 27.18
CA GLY A 147 -15.91 -4.10 27.55
C GLY A 147 -15.94 -3.65 29.01
N GLU A 148 -15.11 -4.21 29.89
CA GLU A 148 -15.02 -3.90 31.32
C GLU A 148 -13.60 -3.50 31.75
N GLY A 149 -12.64 -4.41 31.63
CA GLY A 149 -11.24 -4.19 32.04
C GLY A 149 -10.40 -3.50 30.97
N PHE A 150 -10.81 -3.57 29.73
CA PHE A 150 -10.31 -2.80 28.60
C PHE A 150 -11.41 -2.66 27.53
N ILE A 151 -11.30 -1.68 26.67
CA ILE A 151 -12.28 -1.40 25.60
C ILE A 151 -11.59 -1.55 24.26
N LEU A 152 -12.20 -2.30 23.34
CA LEU A 152 -11.74 -2.41 21.95
C LEU A 152 -12.29 -1.26 21.11
N ALA A 153 -11.47 -0.81 20.19
CA ALA A 153 -11.83 0.18 19.18
C ALA A 153 -11.09 -0.12 17.87
N TYR A 154 -11.56 0.46 16.79
CA TYR A 154 -10.93 0.35 15.48
C TYR A 154 -10.95 1.71 14.75
N SER A 155 -9.85 2.03 14.09
CA SER A 155 -9.74 3.23 13.26
C SER A 155 -8.81 2.95 12.09
N PRO A 156 -9.32 2.68 10.88
CA PRO A 156 -8.48 2.34 9.74
C PRO A 156 -7.55 3.48 9.33
N GLU A 157 -6.34 3.11 8.88
CA GLU A 157 -5.48 4.02 8.15
C GLU A 157 -6.01 4.21 6.72
N ARG A 158 -6.11 5.47 6.27
CA ARG A 158 -6.69 5.86 4.98
C ARG A 158 -5.81 6.81 4.18
N THR A 159 -4.60 7.13 4.67
CA THR A 159 -3.64 7.96 3.93
C THR A 159 -3.01 7.17 2.79
N ASN A 160 -2.47 7.89 1.82
CA ASN A 160 -1.79 7.32 0.67
C ASN A 160 -0.31 7.68 0.76
N PHE A 161 0.57 6.69 0.92
CA PHE A 161 2.01 6.90 1.06
C PHE A 161 2.59 7.69 -0.11
N GLY A 162 3.44 8.68 0.22
CA GLY A 162 4.02 9.59 -0.76
C GLY A 162 3.05 10.64 -1.31
N ASP A 163 1.81 10.71 -0.81
CA ASP A 163 0.81 11.69 -1.22
C ASP A 163 0.83 12.90 -0.26
N VAL A 164 1.14 14.07 -0.80
CA VAL A 164 1.20 15.31 -0.01
C VAL A 164 -0.15 15.98 0.20
N GLU A 165 -1.18 15.56 -0.56
CA GLU A 165 -2.53 16.11 -0.49
C GLU A 165 -3.43 15.31 0.47
N HIS A 166 -3.30 13.98 0.49
CA HIS A 166 -4.14 13.07 1.28
C HIS A 166 -3.40 12.58 2.54
N THR A 167 -3.22 13.51 3.47
CA THR A 167 -2.50 13.30 4.73
C THR A 167 -3.45 13.00 5.91
N LEU A 168 -2.92 12.66 7.07
CA LEU A 168 -3.71 12.51 8.32
C LEU A 168 -4.60 13.73 8.63
N GLY A 169 -4.16 14.93 8.26
CA GLY A 169 -4.91 16.16 8.49
C GLY A 169 -6.03 16.41 7.48
N THR A 170 -5.91 15.91 6.26
CA THR A 170 -6.81 16.24 5.14
C THR A 170 -7.80 15.14 4.79
N VAL A 171 -7.60 13.93 5.31
CA VAL A 171 -8.51 12.79 5.11
C VAL A 171 -9.43 12.62 6.32
N VAL A 172 -10.74 12.42 6.08
CA VAL A 172 -11.70 12.10 7.15
C VAL A 172 -11.32 10.77 7.78
N LYS A 173 -11.06 10.74 9.09
CA LYS A 173 -10.72 9.52 9.83
C LYS A 173 -12.01 8.77 10.20
N VAL A 174 -12.05 7.46 10.01
CA VAL A 174 -13.14 6.60 10.50
C VAL A 174 -12.75 6.10 11.88
N VAL A 175 -13.70 6.08 12.83
CA VAL A 175 -13.51 5.54 14.16
C VAL A 175 -14.70 4.70 14.59
N SER A 176 -14.47 3.72 15.45
CA SER A 176 -15.49 2.90 16.08
C SER A 176 -14.99 2.35 17.41
N ALA A 177 -15.89 1.94 18.29
CA ALA A 177 -15.55 1.25 19.53
C ALA A 177 -16.72 0.36 19.96
N GLN A 178 -16.50 -0.46 20.99
CA GLN A 178 -17.51 -1.37 21.55
C GLN A 178 -18.72 -0.66 22.18
N THR A 179 -18.59 0.63 22.54
CA THR A 179 -19.68 1.44 23.11
C THR A 179 -19.69 2.84 22.50
N ASP A 180 -20.85 3.48 22.46
CA ASP A 180 -21.01 4.85 21.96
C ASP A 180 -20.17 5.86 22.77
N GLU A 181 -20.06 5.66 24.10
CA GLU A 181 -19.23 6.50 24.95
C GLU A 181 -17.75 6.39 24.57
N ALA A 182 -17.23 5.17 24.38
CA ALA A 182 -15.86 4.94 23.95
C ALA A 182 -15.63 5.48 22.53
N ALA A 183 -16.55 5.26 21.59
CA ALA A 183 -16.47 5.80 20.23
C ALA A 183 -16.41 7.34 20.24
N GLY A 184 -17.17 7.99 21.14
CA GLY A 184 -17.10 9.44 21.36
C GLY A 184 -15.72 9.89 21.83
N ILE A 185 -15.07 9.15 22.74
CA ILE A 185 -13.72 9.43 23.24
C ILE A 185 -12.70 9.23 22.10
N VAL A 186 -12.73 8.07 21.42
CA VAL A 186 -11.87 7.79 20.28
C VAL A 186 -11.98 8.91 19.25
N GLY A 187 -13.21 9.28 18.88
CA GLY A 187 -13.46 10.40 17.97
C GLY A 187 -12.87 11.71 18.45
N SER A 188 -12.95 12.00 19.76
CA SER A 188 -12.37 13.23 20.33
C SER A 188 -10.85 13.26 20.28
N VAL A 189 -10.20 12.11 20.48
CA VAL A 189 -8.73 11.96 20.39
C VAL A 189 -8.30 12.18 18.94
N TYR A 190 -8.91 11.49 18.00
CA TYR A 190 -8.52 11.61 16.58
C TYR A 190 -8.83 12.98 15.96
N ARG A 191 -9.86 13.71 16.41
CA ARG A 191 -10.11 15.10 15.96
C ARG A 191 -8.97 16.07 16.24
N ARG A 192 -8.06 15.75 17.16
CA ARG A 192 -6.89 16.59 17.42
C ARG A 192 -5.91 16.60 16.23
N ILE A 193 -5.85 15.50 15.47
CA ILE A 193 -4.95 15.33 14.33
C ILE A 193 -5.67 15.30 12.97
N ALA A 194 -6.88 14.75 12.89
CA ALA A 194 -7.69 14.65 11.68
C ALA A 194 -8.58 15.89 11.50
N LYS A 195 -8.04 16.95 10.93
CA LYS A 195 -8.73 18.24 10.78
C LYS A 195 -9.86 18.23 9.76
N ALA A 196 -9.82 17.30 8.78
CA ALA A 196 -10.91 17.07 7.84
C ALA A 196 -12.17 16.47 8.51
N GLY A 197 -12.03 16.01 9.76
CA GLY A 197 -13.12 15.48 10.57
C GLY A 197 -13.01 13.99 10.85
N VAL A 198 -13.98 13.50 11.62
CA VAL A 198 -14.06 12.09 12.04
C VAL A 198 -15.47 11.58 11.76
N HIS A 199 -15.57 10.47 11.07
CA HIS A 199 -16.78 9.69 10.88
C HIS A 199 -16.82 8.57 11.92
N THR A 200 -17.87 8.52 12.73
CA THR A 200 -18.07 7.44 13.71
C THR A 200 -18.92 6.35 13.06
N ALA A 201 -18.34 5.19 12.84
CA ALA A 201 -19.07 4.02 12.38
C ALA A 201 -19.89 3.39 13.54
N PRO A 202 -21.00 2.72 13.23
CA PRO A 202 -21.90 2.19 14.26
C PRO A 202 -21.29 1.08 15.11
N ASP A 203 -20.34 0.32 14.57
CA ASP A 203 -19.62 -0.76 15.24
C ASP A 203 -18.25 -0.99 14.62
N ILE A 204 -17.43 -1.82 15.28
CA ILE A 204 -16.07 -2.15 14.87
C ILE A 204 -16.07 -2.88 13.52
N LYS A 205 -16.95 -3.85 13.32
CA LYS A 205 -17.03 -4.66 12.08
C LYS A 205 -17.35 -3.80 10.86
N THR A 206 -18.20 -2.80 11.03
CA THR A 206 -18.51 -1.82 9.98
C THR A 206 -17.29 -0.96 9.61
N ALA A 207 -16.52 -0.52 10.61
CA ALA A 207 -15.31 0.27 10.37
C ALA A 207 -14.23 -0.57 9.68
N GLU A 208 -14.01 -1.83 10.09
CA GLU A 208 -13.13 -2.79 9.43
C GLU A 208 -13.56 -3.04 7.98
N ALA A 209 -14.85 -3.30 7.75
CA ALA A 209 -15.40 -3.52 6.42
C ALA A 209 -15.20 -2.31 5.50
N SER A 210 -15.34 -1.08 6.04
CA SER A 210 -15.16 0.16 5.27
C SER A 210 -13.76 0.28 4.69
N LYS A 211 -12.73 -0.15 5.43
CA LYS A 211 -11.34 -0.13 4.97
C LYS A 211 -11.10 -1.06 3.80
N VAL A 212 -11.52 -2.31 3.93
CA VAL A 212 -11.23 -3.30 2.90
C VAL A 212 -12.02 -3.05 1.62
N ILE A 213 -13.27 -2.55 1.70
CA ILE A 213 -14.07 -2.27 0.51
C ILE A 213 -13.49 -1.12 -0.34
N GLU A 214 -12.82 -0.13 0.26
CA GLU A 214 -12.15 0.95 -0.47
C GLU A 214 -11.11 0.40 -1.46
N ASN A 215 -10.28 -0.53 -1.01
CA ASN A 215 -9.24 -1.14 -1.83
C ASN A 215 -9.79 -2.24 -2.76
N VAL A 216 -10.80 -3.01 -2.33
CA VAL A 216 -11.52 -3.96 -3.21
C VAL A 216 -12.13 -3.23 -4.39
N GLN A 217 -12.81 -2.11 -4.17
CA GLN A 217 -13.41 -1.31 -5.25
C GLN A 217 -12.33 -0.86 -6.25
N ARG A 218 -11.21 -0.35 -5.75
CA ARG A 218 -10.11 0.12 -6.61
C ARG A 218 -9.51 -1.01 -7.42
N ASP A 219 -9.23 -2.15 -6.78
CA ASP A 219 -8.68 -3.34 -7.42
C ASP A 219 -9.61 -3.86 -8.55
N LEU A 220 -10.91 -3.96 -8.29
CA LEU A 220 -11.90 -4.41 -9.26
C LEU A 220 -12.05 -3.44 -10.44
N ASN A 221 -12.00 -2.13 -10.17
CA ASN A 221 -12.05 -1.15 -11.25
C ASN A 221 -10.80 -1.24 -12.14
N ILE A 222 -9.61 -1.39 -11.55
CA ILE A 222 -8.39 -1.59 -12.35
C ILE A 222 -8.47 -2.91 -13.13
N ALA A 223 -8.99 -3.98 -12.53
CA ALA A 223 -9.18 -5.26 -13.23
C ALA A 223 -10.10 -5.14 -14.45
N LEU A 224 -11.20 -4.39 -14.32
CA LEU A 224 -12.10 -4.10 -15.44
C LEU A 224 -11.38 -3.35 -16.56
N PHE A 225 -10.58 -2.32 -16.22
CA PHE A 225 -9.82 -1.56 -17.22
C PHE A 225 -8.69 -2.39 -17.83
N ASN A 226 -8.01 -3.22 -17.06
CA ASN A 226 -7.02 -4.18 -17.56
C ASN A 226 -7.63 -5.17 -18.56
N GLU A 227 -8.75 -5.80 -18.20
CA GLU A 227 -9.41 -6.78 -19.06
C GLU A 227 -9.91 -6.14 -20.35
N THR A 228 -10.56 -4.97 -20.25
CA THR A 228 -11.10 -4.26 -21.42
C THR A 228 -10.00 -3.72 -22.32
N ALA A 229 -8.86 -3.24 -21.77
CA ALA A 229 -7.70 -2.86 -22.58
C ALA A 229 -7.16 -4.03 -23.40
N MET A 230 -7.05 -5.22 -22.80
CA MET A 230 -6.63 -6.43 -23.52
C MET A 230 -7.64 -6.92 -24.57
N ILE A 231 -8.94 -6.69 -24.35
CA ILE A 231 -9.98 -6.96 -25.33
C ILE A 231 -9.86 -6.00 -26.52
N PHE A 232 -9.73 -4.70 -26.25
CA PHE A 232 -9.64 -3.67 -27.30
C PHE A 232 -8.36 -3.81 -28.12
N ASP A 233 -7.23 -4.16 -27.49
CA ASP A 233 -5.98 -4.47 -28.20
C ASP A 233 -6.18 -5.59 -29.24
N ARG A 234 -6.85 -6.69 -28.87
CA ARG A 234 -7.16 -7.79 -29.82
C ARG A 234 -8.15 -7.39 -30.92
N MET A 235 -8.95 -6.35 -30.68
CA MET A 235 -9.86 -5.79 -31.67
C MET A 235 -9.21 -4.73 -32.57
N GLY A 236 -7.93 -4.35 -32.28
CA GLY A 236 -7.23 -3.28 -32.96
C GLY A 236 -7.75 -1.88 -32.60
N ILE A 237 -8.34 -1.73 -31.42
CA ILE A 237 -8.88 -0.47 -30.88
C ILE A 237 -7.95 0.06 -29.81
N ASP A 238 -7.62 1.35 -29.86
CA ASP A 238 -6.86 2.01 -28.78
C ASP A 238 -7.76 2.14 -27.55
N SER A 239 -7.35 1.52 -26.45
CA SER A 239 -8.09 1.51 -25.19
C SER A 239 -8.27 2.92 -24.60
N SER A 240 -7.28 3.81 -24.79
CA SER A 240 -7.32 5.19 -24.29
C SER A 240 -8.42 5.99 -24.97
N ASP A 241 -8.56 5.87 -26.30
CA ASP A 241 -9.60 6.57 -27.05
C ASP A 241 -10.99 6.13 -26.57
N VAL A 242 -11.15 4.85 -26.24
CA VAL A 242 -12.42 4.32 -25.71
C VAL A 242 -12.69 4.88 -24.32
N PHE A 243 -11.68 4.89 -23.43
CA PHE A 243 -11.83 5.40 -22.06
C PHE A 243 -12.07 6.91 -22.04
N ASP A 244 -11.40 7.67 -22.91
CA ASP A 244 -11.61 9.11 -23.05
C ASP A 244 -13.03 9.41 -23.57
N ALA A 245 -13.49 8.69 -24.58
CA ALA A 245 -14.85 8.80 -25.09
C ALA A 245 -15.90 8.45 -24.03
N ALA A 246 -15.71 7.34 -23.30
CA ALA A 246 -16.58 6.93 -22.20
C ALA A 246 -16.55 7.95 -21.03
N GLY A 247 -15.39 8.53 -20.75
CA GLY A 247 -15.14 9.53 -19.70
C GLY A 247 -15.92 10.84 -19.89
N THR A 248 -16.41 11.12 -21.10
CA THR A 248 -17.29 12.25 -21.37
C THR A 248 -18.65 12.12 -20.68
N LYS A 249 -19.03 10.90 -20.24
CA LYS A 249 -20.28 10.66 -19.55
C LYS A 249 -20.12 10.95 -18.05
N TRP A 250 -21.00 11.78 -17.49
CA TRP A 250 -20.94 12.29 -16.12
C TRP A 250 -20.84 11.23 -15.00
N ASN A 251 -21.29 10.02 -15.22
CA ASN A 251 -21.27 8.92 -14.23
C ASN A 251 -20.30 7.79 -14.61
N PHE A 252 -19.37 8.03 -15.52
CA PHE A 252 -18.28 7.12 -15.80
C PHE A 252 -17.08 7.47 -14.94
N HIS A 253 -16.67 6.54 -14.06
CA HIS A 253 -15.49 6.70 -13.23
C HIS A 253 -14.28 6.11 -13.95
N GLN A 254 -13.41 6.98 -14.43
CA GLN A 254 -12.23 6.60 -15.20
C GLN A 254 -11.13 6.08 -14.30
N TYR A 255 -10.61 4.90 -14.63
CA TYR A 255 -9.40 4.31 -14.09
C TYR A 255 -8.39 4.12 -15.22
N GLN A 256 -7.18 3.74 -14.86
CA GLN A 256 -6.13 3.42 -15.83
C GLN A 256 -5.81 1.93 -15.75
N PRO A 257 -5.63 1.22 -16.88
CA PRO A 257 -5.04 -0.10 -16.85
C PRO A 257 -3.59 -0.02 -16.37
N GLY A 258 -3.06 -1.11 -15.81
CA GLY A 258 -1.70 -1.14 -15.33
C GLY A 258 -1.41 -2.30 -14.39
N LEU A 259 -0.17 -2.38 -13.97
CA LEU A 259 0.29 -3.36 -12.99
C LEU A 259 -0.17 -2.96 -11.58
N VAL A 260 -0.77 -3.91 -10.86
CA VAL A 260 -1.29 -3.68 -9.50
C VAL A 260 -0.35 -4.33 -8.48
N GLY A 261 0.56 -3.52 -7.95
CA GLY A 261 1.51 -3.89 -6.89
C GLY A 261 1.26 -3.20 -5.56
N GLY A 262 2.20 -3.34 -4.63
CA GLY A 262 2.20 -2.72 -3.31
C GLY A 262 1.51 -3.55 -2.23
N HIS A 263 1.26 -2.92 -1.06
CA HIS A 263 0.85 -3.62 0.17
C HIS A 263 -0.65 -3.59 0.43
N CYS A 264 -1.43 -2.76 -0.28
CA CYS A 264 -2.83 -2.52 0.03
C CYS A 264 -3.75 -3.07 -1.05
N ILE A 265 -3.68 -2.55 -2.29
CA ILE A 265 -4.62 -2.92 -3.36
C ILE A 265 -4.59 -4.42 -3.67
N PRO A 266 -3.42 -5.08 -3.83
CA PRO A 266 -3.39 -6.52 -4.10
C PRO A 266 -3.61 -7.41 -2.87
N VAL A 267 -3.64 -6.83 -1.66
CA VAL A 267 -3.67 -7.55 -0.37
C VAL A 267 -5.06 -7.50 0.28
N ASP A 268 -5.63 -6.31 0.44
CA ASP A 268 -6.89 -6.11 1.16
C ASP A 268 -8.08 -6.92 0.61
N PRO A 269 -8.19 -7.18 -0.71
CA PRO A 269 -9.25 -8.03 -1.23
C PRO A 269 -9.28 -9.45 -0.62
N TYR A 270 -8.10 -10.00 -0.30
CA TYR A 270 -8.00 -11.32 0.31
C TYR A 270 -8.52 -11.34 1.75
N TYR A 271 -8.44 -10.22 2.47
CA TYR A 271 -9.06 -10.09 3.79
C TYR A 271 -10.58 -10.22 3.72
N LEU A 272 -11.22 -9.57 2.72
CA LEU A 272 -12.67 -9.68 2.56
C LEU A 272 -13.09 -11.06 2.03
N THR A 273 -12.32 -11.68 1.12
CA THR A 273 -12.62 -13.03 0.65
C THR A 273 -12.43 -14.09 1.74
N TYR A 274 -11.46 -13.89 2.63
CA TYR A 274 -11.26 -14.71 3.81
C TYR A 274 -12.49 -14.63 4.74
N ALA A 275 -12.94 -13.40 5.09
CA ALA A 275 -14.12 -13.22 5.91
C ALA A 275 -15.38 -13.81 5.25
N ALA A 276 -15.57 -13.64 3.95
CA ALA A 276 -16.68 -14.22 3.21
C ALA A 276 -16.70 -15.75 3.34
N LYS A 277 -15.53 -16.39 3.22
CA LYS A 277 -15.40 -17.85 3.37
C LYS A 277 -15.78 -18.35 4.77
N GLN A 278 -15.47 -17.56 5.82
CA GLN A 278 -15.84 -17.92 7.21
C GLN A 278 -17.36 -17.98 7.41
N VAL A 279 -18.12 -17.19 6.66
CA VAL A 279 -19.59 -17.17 6.67
C VAL A 279 -20.21 -18.03 5.53
N GLY A 280 -19.40 -18.86 4.86
CA GLY A 280 -19.87 -19.79 3.82
C GLY A 280 -20.18 -19.12 2.47
N TYR A 281 -19.67 -17.91 2.20
CA TYR A 281 -19.89 -17.19 0.95
C TYR A 281 -18.65 -17.22 0.04
N GLN A 282 -18.83 -17.56 -1.24
CA GLN A 282 -17.78 -17.50 -2.26
C GLN A 282 -17.77 -16.11 -2.93
N ALA A 283 -16.70 -15.34 -2.73
CA ALA A 283 -16.57 -13.98 -3.25
C ALA A 283 -16.10 -13.98 -4.74
N ASN A 284 -16.95 -14.46 -5.65
CA ASN A 284 -16.59 -14.73 -7.05
C ASN A 284 -16.10 -13.47 -7.80
N VAL A 285 -16.76 -12.34 -7.64
CA VAL A 285 -16.40 -11.09 -8.36
C VAL A 285 -15.02 -10.60 -7.91
N ILE A 286 -14.75 -10.62 -6.60
CA ILE A 286 -13.47 -10.17 -6.04
C ILE A 286 -12.34 -11.08 -6.53
N LEU A 287 -12.54 -12.40 -6.46
CA LEU A 287 -11.54 -13.38 -6.90
C LEU A 287 -11.29 -13.32 -8.41
N ALA A 288 -12.32 -13.09 -9.23
CA ALA A 288 -12.16 -12.90 -10.67
C ALA A 288 -11.32 -11.65 -10.99
N GLY A 289 -11.61 -10.51 -10.35
CA GLY A 289 -10.81 -9.29 -10.53
C GLY A 289 -9.36 -9.47 -10.10
N ARG A 290 -9.14 -10.13 -8.94
CA ARG A 290 -7.77 -10.48 -8.51
C ARG A 290 -7.04 -11.34 -9.54
N SER A 291 -7.70 -12.36 -10.09
CA SER A 291 -7.13 -13.20 -11.12
C SER A 291 -6.74 -12.42 -12.38
N VAL A 292 -7.55 -11.44 -12.79
CA VAL A 292 -7.21 -10.56 -13.93
C VAL A 292 -5.94 -9.79 -13.62
N ASN A 293 -5.87 -9.11 -12.46
CA ASN A 293 -4.73 -8.27 -12.09
C ASN A 293 -3.45 -9.07 -11.84
N GLU A 294 -3.54 -10.26 -11.25
CA GLU A 294 -2.38 -11.13 -11.04
C GLU A 294 -1.78 -11.63 -12.37
N ASN A 295 -2.62 -11.96 -13.35
CA ASN A 295 -2.18 -12.47 -14.66
C ASN A 295 -1.69 -11.37 -15.60
N MET A 296 -1.71 -10.09 -15.22
CA MET A 296 -1.27 -9.01 -16.12
C MET A 296 0.20 -9.08 -16.48
N VAL A 297 1.06 -9.54 -15.58
CA VAL A 297 2.50 -9.73 -15.86
C VAL A 297 2.70 -10.68 -17.04
N ASP A 298 2.10 -11.87 -16.97
CA ASP A 298 2.23 -12.88 -18.02
C ASP A 298 1.62 -12.41 -19.35
N ARG A 299 0.49 -11.71 -19.30
CA ARG A 299 -0.17 -11.16 -20.49
C ARG A 299 0.68 -10.10 -21.17
N ILE A 300 1.33 -9.22 -20.40
CA ILE A 300 2.22 -8.18 -20.94
C ILE A 300 3.47 -8.80 -21.54
N ASP A 301 4.10 -9.76 -20.86
CA ASP A 301 5.27 -10.46 -21.39
C ASP A 301 4.95 -11.15 -22.71
N LEU A 302 3.86 -11.92 -22.78
CA LEU A 302 3.40 -12.57 -24.02
C LEU A 302 3.10 -11.56 -25.13
N LYS A 303 2.52 -10.40 -24.80
CA LYS A 303 2.26 -9.35 -25.79
C LYS A 303 3.55 -8.75 -26.34
N ILE A 304 4.53 -8.49 -25.50
CA ILE A 304 5.83 -7.96 -25.95
C ILE A 304 6.53 -8.99 -26.85
N GLN A 305 6.49 -10.26 -26.51
CA GLN A 305 7.02 -11.32 -27.38
C GLN A 305 6.29 -11.38 -28.75
N GLU A 306 4.96 -11.19 -28.76
CA GLU A 306 4.17 -11.11 -29.99
C GLU A 306 4.60 -9.92 -30.85
N LEU A 307 4.80 -8.74 -30.25
CA LEU A 307 5.27 -7.54 -30.94
C LEU A 307 6.65 -7.75 -31.56
N VAL A 308 7.59 -8.34 -30.82
CA VAL A 308 8.95 -8.67 -31.30
C VAL A 308 8.88 -9.61 -32.51
N ARG A 309 8.09 -10.68 -32.43
CA ARG A 309 7.89 -11.60 -33.57
C ARG A 309 7.24 -10.94 -34.78
N SER A 310 6.26 -10.04 -34.55
CA SER A 310 5.60 -9.31 -35.64
C SER A 310 6.54 -8.32 -36.34
N ALA A 311 7.55 -7.80 -35.63
CA ALA A 311 8.62 -7.00 -36.19
C ALA A 311 9.69 -7.82 -36.94
N GLY A 312 9.55 -9.16 -36.99
CA GLY A 312 10.47 -10.05 -37.68
C GLY A 312 11.68 -10.49 -36.85
N ASN A 313 11.68 -10.23 -35.52
CA ASN A 313 12.74 -10.57 -34.60
C ASN A 313 12.39 -11.79 -33.73
N SER A 314 13.36 -12.37 -33.05
CA SER A 314 13.18 -13.43 -32.06
C SER A 314 13.44 -12.91 -30.65
N PRO A 315 12.59 -13.23 -29.63
CA PRO A 315 12.80 -12.80 -28.26
C PRO A 315 14.17 -13.17 -27.70
N ASP A 316 14.69 -14.36 -27.99
CA ASP A 316 16.00 -14.85 -27.56
C ASP A 316 17.20 -14.13 -28.22
N GLU A 317 16.95 -13.26 -29.20
CA GLU A 317 17.93 -12.37 -29.84
C GLU A 317 17.71 -10.89 -29.50
N THR A 318 16.73 -10.57 -28.66
CA THR A 318 16.25 -9.20 -28.38
C THR A 318 16.76 -8.71 -27.04
N ASP A 319 17.32 -7.49 -26.99
CA ASP A 319 17.71 -6.79 -25.77
C ASP A 319 16.60 -5.85 -25.29
N VAL A 320 16.23 -5.99 -24.02
CA VAL A 320 15.14 -5.22 -23.40
C VAL A 320 15.66 -4.30 -22.32
N LEU A 321 15.11 -3.10 -22.22
CA LEU A 321 15.26 -2.20 -21.08
C LEU A 321 13.89 -1.99 -20.41
N ILE A 322 13.81 -2.20 -19.10
CA ILE A 322 12.63 -1.89 -18.30
C ILE A 322 12.92 -0.66 -17.42
N LEU A 323 12.14 0.40 -17.61
CA LEU A 323 12.23 1.64 -16.86
C LEU A 323 11.18 1.67 -15.73
N GLY A 324 11.69 1.71 -14.50
CA GLY A 324 10.90 1.66 -13.26
C GLY A 324 10.75 0.25 -12.70
N GLN A 325 11.11 0.10 -11.42
CA GLN A 325 11.08 -1.17 -10.69
C GLN A 325 10.29 -1.05 -9.37
N THR A 326 9.99 0.16 -8.90
CA THR A 326 9.15 0.38 -7.71
C THR A 326 7.69 0.01 -7.98
N PHE A 327 6.90 -0.22 -6.94
CA PHE A 327 5.48 -0.54 -7.12
C PHE A 327 4.64 0.67 -7.55
N LYS A 328 5.13 1.89 -7.35
CA LYS A 328 4.44 3.15 -7.62
C LYS A 328 5.43 4.24 -8.03
N SER A 329 4.99 5.16 -8.89
CA SER A 329 5.79 6.31 -9.32
C SER A 329 6.23 7.18 -8.15
N ASP A 330 7.51 7.58 -8.18
CA ASP A 330 8.12 8.54 -7.26
C ASP A 330 8.11 8.13 -5.78
N VAL A 331 8.04 6.82 -5.52
CA VAL A 331 8.12 6.21 -4.17
C VAL A 331 9.22 5.17 -4.15
N ALA A 332 10.15 5.26 -3.19
CA ALA A 332 11.30 4.35 -3.05
C ALA A 332 10.90 3.03 -2.36
N ASP A 333 9.93 2.31 -2.93
CA ASP A 333 9.45 1.04 -2.38
C ASP A 333 9.29 -0.01 -3.47
N PHE A 334 10.04 -1.10 -3.33
CA PHE A 334 10.14 -2.20 -4.29
C PHE A 334 9.28 -3.42 -3.88
N ARG A 335 8.69 -3.40 -2.69
CA ARG A 335 7.95 -4.56 -2.16
C ARG A 335 6.70 -4.82 -2.98
N ASN A 336 6.46 -6.09 -3.31
CA ASN A 336 5.33 -6.53 -4.14
C ASN A 336 5.24 -5.78 -5.49
N SER A 337 6.38 -5.34 -6.03
CA SER A 337 6.38 -4.66 -7.33
C SER A 337 6.11 -5.65 -8.46
N LYS A 338 5.05 -5.42 -9.21
CA LYS A 338 4.73 -6.19 -10.42
C LYS A 338 5.67 -5.85 -11.59
N ALA A 339 6.37 -4.70 -11.56
CA ALA A 339 7.42 -4.39 -12.53
C ALA A 339 8.63 -5.31 -12.34
N MET A 340 9.00 -5.63 -11.09
CA MET A 340 10.05 -6.63 -10.81
C MET A 340 9.62 -8.03 -11.26
N ASN A 341 8.36 -8.41 -11.06
CA ASN A 341 7.85 -9.69 -11.54
C ASN A 341 7.88 -9.75 -13.08
N LEU A 342 7.55 -8.65 -13.76
CA LEU A 342 7.67 -8.55 -15.22
C LEU A 342 9.13 -8.70 -15.66
N THR A 343 10.07 -8.05 -14.98
CA THR A 343 11.51 -8.21 -15.24
C THR A 343 11.93 -9.67 -15.14
N SER A 344 11.49 -10.37 -14.09
CA SER A 344 11.80 -11.79 -13.91
C SER A 344 11.23 -12.66 -15.03
N ALA A 345 9.95 -12.47 -15.39
CA ALA A 345 9.30 -13.21 -16.46
C ALA A 345 9.99 -12.98 -17.82
N MET A 346 10.29 -11.73 -18.16
CA MET A 346 10.96 -11.38 -19.40
C MET A 346 12.42 -11.91 -19.46
N SER A 347 13.10 -12.00 -18.33
CA SER A 347 14.47 -12.56 -18.27
C SER A 347 14.54 -14.04 -18.64
N GLU A 348 13.41 -14.76 -18.60
CA GLU A 348 13.33 -16.16 -19.05
C GLU A 348 13.16 -16.28 -20.57
N SER A 349 12.66 -15.23 -21.21
CA SER A 349 12.23 -15.27 -22.62
C SER A 349 13.11 -14.47 -23.58
N PHE A 350 13.83 -13.45 -23.06
CA PHE A 350 14.62 -12.52 -23.87
C PHE A 350 16.12 -12.72 -23.69
N ARG A 351 16.91 -12.30 -24.69
CA ARG A 351 18.38 -12.41 -24.67
C ARG A 351 18.99 -11.72 -23.44
N SER A 352 18.58 -10.51 -23.19
CA SER A 352 18.97 -9.75 -22.00
C SER A 352 17.86 -8.80 -21.58
N VAL A 353 17.73 -8.58 -20.27
CA VAL A 353 16.83 -7.61 -19.67
C VAL A 353 17.61 -6.72 -18.73
N ALA A 354 17.83 -5.48 -19.15
CA ALA A 354 18.37 -4.44 -18.30
C ALA A 354 17.25 -3.68 -17.59
N THR A 355 17.54 -3.16 -16.41
CA THR A 355 16.56 -2.36 -15.64
C THR A 355 17.18 -1.05 -15.19
N PHE A 356 16.33 -0.03 -15.05
CA PHE A 356 16.71 1.21 -14.40
C PHE A 356 15.54 1.77 -13.59
N ASP A 357 15.85 2.14 -12.34
CA ASP A 357 14.92 2.85 -11.45
C ASP A 357 15.68 3.96 -10.70
N PRO A 358 15.21 5.22 -10.70
CA PRO A 358 15.90 6.32 -10.05
C PRO A 358 16.00 6.19 -8.52
N PHE A 359 15.25 5.26 -7.91
CA PHE A 359 15.25 5.00 -6.48
C PHE A 359 16.07 3.76 -6.08
N ALA A 360 16.56 2.96 -7.04
CA ALA A 360 17.44 1.83 -6.76
C ALA A 360 18.88 2.29 -6.52
N GLY A 361 19.63 1.54 -5.69
CA GLY A 361 21.02 1.83 -5.42
C GLY A 361 21.93 1.60 -6.64
N ALA A 362 23.03 2.34 -6.71
CA ALA A 362 24.02 2.17 -7.80
C ALA A 362 24.71 0.80 -7.78
N ASP A 363 24.74 0.13 -6.62
CA ASP A 363 25.38 -1.16 -6.42
C ASP A 363 24.59 -2.34 -7.01
N ASP A 364 23.33 -2.13 -7.41
CA ASP A 364 22.41 -3.15 -7.92
C ASP A 364 22.49 -3.30 -9.46
N GLY A 365 23.54 -2.80 -10.11
CA GLY A 365 23.63 -2.78 -11.58
C GLY A 365 22.69 -1.76 -12.23
N ASN A 366 22.17 -0.83 -11.45
CA ASN A 366 21.21 0.22 -11.81
C ASN A 366 21.95 1.40 -12.48
N GLN A 367 22.47 1.19 -13.68
CA GLN A 367 23.15 2.24 -14.44
C GLN A 367 22.14 3.11 -15.16
N ASP A 368 22.24 4.46 -15.01
CA ASP A 368 21.37 5.39 -15.72
C ASP A 368 21.54 5.27 -17.23
N PRO A 369 20.53 4.81 -17.99
CA PRO A 369 20.65 4.59 -19.42
C PRO A 369 20.72 5.91 -20.20
N PHE A 370 20.35 7.05 -19.60
CA PHE A 370 20.43 8.36 -20.23
C PHE A 370 21.85 8.95 -20.25
N ASP A 371 22.75 8.38 -19.46
CA ASP A 371 24.16 8.77 -19.39
C ASP A 371 25.05 7.94 -20.31
N CYS A 372 24.51 6.91 -20.97
CA CYS A 372 25.25 6.06 -21.88
C CYS A 372 24.60 6.06 -23.28
N ALA A 373 25.41 5.73 -24.31
CA ALA A 373 24.92 5.61 -25.68
C ALA A 373 24.22 4.27 -25.98
N ALA A 374 23.87 3.51 -24.95
CA ALA A 374 23.22 2.20 -25.12
C ALA A 374 21.81 2.38 -25.69
N LYS A 375 21.47 1.50 -26.64
CA LYS A 375 20.14 1.42 -27.22
C LYS A 375 19.65 -0.01 -27.12
N PHE A 376 18.32 -0.16 -27.07
CA PHE A 376 17.66 -1.43 -26.86
C PHE A 376 16.63 -1.69 -27.95
N ASP A 377 16.44 -2.96 -28.28
CA ASP A 377 15.44 -3.39 -29.24
C ASP A 377 14.02 -3.13 -28.74
N VAL A 378 13.84 -3.29 -27.41
CA VAL A 378 12.58 -3.01 -26.72
C VAL A 378 12.85 -2.13 -25.48
N VAL A 379 12.10 -1.05 -25.35
CA VAL A 379 12.08 -0.24 -24.10
C VAL A 379 10.66 -0.29 -23.52
N VAL A 380 10.57 -0.70 -22.25
CA VAL A 380 9.31 -0.80 -21.50
C VAL A 380 9.28 0.26 -20.42
N LEU A 381 8.37 1.21 -20.51
CA LEU A 381 8.06 2.15 -19.43
C LEU A 381 7.07 1.47 -18.48
N ALA A 382 7.60 0.80 -17.45
CA ALA A 382 6.80 0.01 -16.51
C ALA A 382 6.26 0.86 -15.35
N VAL A 383 7.04 1.85 -14.85
CA VAL A 383 6.62 2.78 -13.80
C VAL A 383 6.89 4.22 -14.25
N GLY A 384 5.89 5.06 -14.20
CA GLY A 384 5.92 6.43 -14.72
C GLY A 384 6.56 7.45 -13.76
N HIS A 385 7.82 7.24 -13.35
CA HIS A 385 8.56 8.22 -12.56
C HIS A 385 8.67 9.58 -13.26
N ALA A 386 8.66 10.65 -12.49
CA ALA A 386 8.77 12.03 -13.01
C ALA A 386 10.04 12.22 -13.88
N GLN A 387 11.14 11.53 -13.57
CA GLN A 387 12.36 11.53 -14.37
C GLN A 387 12.12 11.07 -15.82
N PHE A 388 11.30 10.04 -16.01
CA PHE A 388 10.97 9.49 -17.34
C PHE A 388 9.90 10.33 -18.04
N THR A 389 8.81 10.62 -17.33
CA THR A 389 7.63 11.29 -17.92
C THR A 389 7.89 12.74 -18.33
N LYS A 390 8.81 13.45 -17.64
CA LYS A 390 9.27 14.77 -18.05
C LYS A 390 10.25 14.76 -19.23
N SER A 391 10.80 13.60 -19.57
CA SER A 391 11.86 13.44 -20.58
C SER A 391 11.53 12.32 -21.58
N ILE A 392 10.29 12.24 -22.03
CA ILE A 392 9.82 11.16 -22.95
C ILE A 392 10.68 11.08 -24.22
N SER A 393 11.17 12.21 -24.77
CA SER A 393 12.08 12.19 -25.91
C SER A 393 13.34 11.37 -25.65
N LYS A 394 13.92 11.48 -24.44
CA LYS A 394 15.08 10.68 -24.05
C LYS A 394 14.73 9.19 -23.94
N VAL A 395 13.51 8.85 -23.48
CA VAL A 395 13.04 7.45 -23.44
C VAL A 395 12.92 6.89 -24.88
N VAL A 396 12.37 7.67 -25.80
CA VAL A 396 12.30 7.31 -27.23
C VAL A 396 13.70 7.11 -27.82
N ASP A 397 14.66 7.96 -27.45
CA ASP A 397 16.04 7.90 -27.93
C ASP A 397 16.79 6.64 -27.49
N LEU A 398 16.33 5.92 -26.46
CA LEU A 398 16.91 4.65 -26.00
C LEU A 398 16.52 3.48 -26.90
N VAL A 399 15.53 3.63 -27.78
CA VAL A 399 15.09 2.57 -28.69
C VAL A 399 15.94 2.59 -29.97
N VAL A 400 16.31 1.43 -30.49
CA VAL A 400 16.97 1.33 -31.80
C VAL A 400 16.00 1.73 -32.93
N ALA A 401 16.50 2.11 -34.09
CA ALA A 401 15.65 2.35 -35.27
C ALA A 401 14.88 1.06 -35.64
N GLY A 402 13.57 1.15 -35.83
CA GLY A 402 12.70 -0.01 -36.06
C GLY A 402 12.38 -0.84 -34.80
N GLY A 403 12.83 -0.38 -33.60
CA GLY A 403 12.58 -1.07 -32.34
C GLY A 403 11.19 -0.79 -31.77
N ILE A 404 10.96 -1.22 -30.53
CA ILE A 404 9.64 -1.24 -29.88
C ILE A 404 9.66 -0.40 -28.62
N LEU A 405 8.72 0.54 -28.49
CA LEU A 405 8.43 1.25 -27.24
C LEU A 405 7.11 0.75 -26.65
N VAL A 406 7.15 0.29 -25.41
CA VAL A 406 5.99 -0.21 -24.65
C VAL A 406 5.70 0.75 -23.50
N ASP A 407 4.50 1.29 -23.43
CA ASP A 407 4.05 2.16 -22.35
C ASP A 407 2.96 1.47 -21.49
N LEU A 408 3.32 1.03 -20.29
CA LEU A 408 2.38 0.43 -19.33
C LEU A 408 1.74 1.51 -18.42
N THR A 409 2.16 2.77 -18.56
CA THR A 409 1.77 3.85 -17.66
C THR A 409 0.71 4.79 -18.24
N GLY A 410 0.48 4.69 -19.56
CA GLY A 410 -0.40 5.61 -20.31
C GLY A 410 0.13 7.06 -20.38
N ARG A 411 1.43 7.28 -20.10
CA ARG A 411 2.04 8.62 -20.02
C ARG A 411 2.70 9.09 -21.31
N VAL A 412 2.91 8.19 -22.26
CA VAL A 412 3.50 8.52 -23.56
C VAL A 412 2.40 8.94 -24.53
N ASP A 413 2.45 10.20 -24.96
CA ASP A 413 1.59 10.68 -26.03
C ASP A 413 2.03 10.08 -27.38
N ARG A 414 1.11 9.45 -28.12
CA ARG A 414 1.36 8.83 -29.43
C ARG A 414 1.96 9.80 -30.45
N SER A 415 1.66 11.09 -30.35
CA SER A 415 2.26 12.11 -31.20
C SER A 415 3.79 12.22 -31.05
N ARG A 416 4.31 11.84 -29.86
CA ARG A 416 5.75 11.83 -29.58
C ARG A 416 6.51 10.71 -30.30
N THR A 417 5.83 9.71 -30.78
CA THR A 417 6.40 8.57 -31.50
C THR A 417 6.04 8.60 -33.00
N ALA A 418 5.16 9.51 -33.46
CA ALA A 418 4.64 9.56 -34.81
C ALA A 418 5.70 9.80 -35.88
N ASP A 419 6.76 10.59 -35.54
CA ASP A 419 7.87 10.92 -36.46
C ASP A 419 9.04 9.92 -36.34
N SER A 420 8.93 8.91 -35.49
CA SER A 420 9.97 7.88 -35.25
C SER A 420 9.59 6.58 -35.99
N ASP A 421 10.61 5.89 -36.49
CA ASP A 421 10.46 4.56 -37.09
C ASP A 421 10.39 3.49 -35.98
N LEU A 422 9.43 3.65 -35.06
CA LEU A 422 9.23 2.77 -33.93
C LEU A 422 7.86 2.10 -33.94
N LEU A 423 7.80 0.85 -33.52
CA LEU A 423 6.55 0.22 -33.14
C LEU A 423 6.18 0.68 -31.73
N PHE A 424 5.06 1.36 -31.57
CA PHE A 424 4.58 1.83 -30.28
C PHE A 424 3.36 1.04 -29.84
N TRP A 425 3.42 0.49 -28.64
CA TRP A 425 2.28 -0.16 -27.98
C TRP A 425 2.06 0.43 -26.58
N LYS A 426 0.79 0.63 -26.25
CA LYS A 426 0.33 1.13 -24.95
C LYS A 426 -0.73 0.20 -24.38
N LEU A 427 -0.68 -0.06 -23.08
CA LEU A 427 -1.65 -0.88 -22.36
C LEU A 427 -3.02 -0.20 -22.28
#